data_4b914a938f6a625e7e324454f8d4bd46
#
_entry.id   4b914a938f6a625e7e324454f8d4bd46
#
_cell.length_a   1.000
_cell.length_b   1.000
_cell.length_c   1.000
_cell.angle_alpha   90.00
_cell.angle_beta   90.00
_cell.angle_gamma   90.00
#
_symmetry.space_group_name_H-M   'P 1'
#
loop_
_entity.id
_entity.type
_entity.pdbx_description
1 polymer ?
#
loop_
_entity_poly.entity_id
_entity_poly.type
_entity_poly.pdbx_seq_one_letter_code
_entity_poly.pdbx_strand_id
1 'polypeptide(L)'
;TASDMARFMIAHLQQGKYGEAQILRPETVQLMHGTPLTILPRVNRMVLGFYESNYKGRRMIAHGGDTEWFHSDLNLFLDEGVGLFVSVNSLGKEGAAHPLRNTLLREFADRYFPVPDVKSTPLDEKTAREHAQSVAGHYWNSRRPETNFLSLLNLAGEVKVVANDDGTISVSMLKSPTGEPI
;
A
#
# COMPACT_ATOMS: atom_id res chain seq x y z
N THR A 1 -4.13 -16.02 -15.17
CA THR A 1 -5.53 -16.15 -14.68
C THR A 1 -5.61 -15.93 -13.18
N ALA A 2 -6.81 -15.73 -12.61
CA ALA A 2 -6.98 -15.62 -11.16
C ALA A 2 -6.52 -16.90 -10.44
N SER A 3 -6.71 -18.07 -11.06
CA SER A 3 -6.23 -19.36 -10.51
C SER A 3 -4.70 -19.43 -10.43
N ASP A 4 -3.98 -18.85 -11.38
CA ASP A 4 -2.51 -18.82 -11.34
C ASP A 4 -2.03 -17.85 -10.26
N MET A 5 -2.71 -16.73 -10.09
CA MET A 5 -2.42 -15.80 -9.00
C MET A 5 -2.74 -16.42 -7.63
N ALA A 6 -3.78 -17.24 -7.52
CA ALA A 6 -4.05 -18.00 -6.30
C ALA A 6 -2.89 -18.95 -5.95
N ARG A 7 -2.35 -19.68 -6.94
CA ARG A 7 -1.18 -20.57 -6.76
C ARG A 7 0.05 -19.77 -6.32
N PHE A 8 0.28 -18.63 -6.94
CA PHE A 8 1.36 -17.71 -6.58
C PHE A 8 1.23 -17.23 -5.12
N MET A 9 0.04 -16.78 -4.72
CA MET A 9 -0.23 -16.36 -3.35
C MET A 9 -0.02 -17.50 -2.34
N ILE A 10 -0.53 -18.70 -2.64
CA ILE A 10 -0.35 -19.89 -1.79
C ILE A 10 1.14 -20.20 -1.62
N ALA A 11 1.91 -20.17 -2.71
CA ALA A 11 3.34 -20.41 -2.63
C ALA A 11 4.05 -19.41 -1.70
N HIS A 12 3.73 -18.12 -1.78
CA HIS A 12 4.27 -17.11 -0.88
C HIS A 12 3.83 -17.30 0.58
N LEU A 13 2.57 -17.67 0.82
CA LEU A 13 2.04 -17.91 2.16
C LEU A 13 2.58 -19.23 2.77
N GLN A 14 2.96 -20.20 1.93
CA GLN A 14 3.52 -21.48 2.35
C GLN A 14 5.04 -21.56 2.22
N GLN A 15 5.73 -20.46 2.47
CA GLN A 15 7.19 -20.40 2.48
C GLN A 15 7.83 -20.90 1.17
N GLY A 16 7.23 -20.54 0.04
CA GLY A 16 7.70 -20.86 -1.29
C GLY A 16 7.24 -22.21 -1.84
N LYS A 17 6.32 -22.89 -1.16
CA LYS A 17 5.82 -24.21 -1.54
C LYS A 17 4.39 -24.14 -2.08
N TYR A 18 4.12 -24.90 -3.15
CA TYR A 18 2.78 -25.17 -3.65
C TYR A 18 2.63 -26.66 -3.95
N GLY A 19 1.78 -27.35 -3.20
CA GLY A 19 1.70 -28.81 -3.26
C GLY A 19 3.04 -29.45 -2.92
N GLU A 20 3.55 -30.31 -3.79
CA GLU A 20 4.87 -30.93 -3.63
C GLU A 20 6.02 -30.09 -4.24
N ALA A 21 5.72 -29.02 -4.98
CA ALA A 21 6.72 -28.21 -5.65
C ALA A 21 7.22 -27.07 -4.73
N GLN A 22 8.53 -26.98 -4.57
CA GLN A 22 9.23 -25.88 -3.93
C GLN A 22 9.73 -24.91 -4.99
N ILE A 23 9.10 -23.74 -5.16
CA ILE A 23 9.46 -22.75 -6.18
C ILE A 23 10.43 -21.69 -5.64
N LEU A 24 10.40 -21.43 -4.34
CA LEU A 24 11.33 -20.54 -3.64
C LEU A 24 11.77 -21.22 -2.35
N ARG A 25 13.03 -21.03 -1.97
CA ARG A 25 13.49 -21.49 -0.65
C ARG A 25 12.84 -20.64 0.45
N PRO A 26 12.54 -21.20 1.64
CA PRO A 26 11.94 -20.46 2.74
C PRO A 26 12.69 -19.17 3.10
N GLU A 27 14.03 -19.23 3.10
CA GLU A 27 14.88 -18.09 3.39
C GLU A 27 14.74 -16.98 2.34
N THR A 28 14.50 -17.35 1.08
CA THR A 28 14.23 -16.39 0.01
C THR A 28 12.89 -15.71 0.21
N VAL A 29 11.85 -16.45 0.61
CA VAL A 29 10.54 -15.85 0.91
C VAL A 29 10.64 -14.89 2.08
N GLN A 30 11.33 -15.27 3.15
CA GLN A 30 11.56 -14.42 4.32
C GLN A 30 12.32 -13.15 3.93
N LEU A 31 13.35 -13.28 3.10
CA LEU A 31 14.11 -12.16 2.57
C LEU A 31 13.19 -11.21 1.75
N MET A 32 12.36 -11.77 0.87
CA MET A 32 11.44 -11.00 0.04
C MET A 32 10.40 -10.24 0.86
N HIS A 33 9.84 -10.87 1.89
CA HIS A 33 8.77 -10.28 2.71
C HIS A 33 9.28 -9.37 3.84
N GLY A 34 10.53 -9.50 4.22
CA GLY A 34 11.11 -8.84 5.40
C GLY A 34 12.18 -7.81 5.13
N THR A 35 12.82 -7.83 3.93
CA THR A 35 13.92 -6.91 3.65
C THR A 35 13.40 -5.53 3.25
N PRO A 36 13.56 -4.52 4.08
CA PRO A 36 13.12 -3.18 3.75
C PRO A 36 14.09 -2.52 2.77
N LEU A 37 13.55 -1.85 1.77
CA LEU A 37 14.30 -0.95 0.89
C LEU A 37 14.40 0.47 1.48
N THR A 38 13.65 0.76 2.52
CA THR A 38 13.67 2.04 3.25
C THR A 38 13.82 1.79 4.74
N ILE A 39 14.49 2.67 5.41
CA ILE A 39 14.83 2.59 6.85
C ILE A 39 14.01 3.52 7.74
N LEU A 40 12.95 4.10 7.21
CA LEU A 40 12.08 4.96 8.03
C LEU A 40 11.23 4.09 8.97
N PRO A 41 11.42 4.21 10.29
CA PRO A 41 10.66 3.41 11.24
C PRO A 41 9.17 3.83 11.23
N ARG A 42 8.29 2.85 11.46
CA ARG A 42 6.82 3.03 11.56
C ARG A 42 6.12 3.47 10.26
N VAL A 43 6.79 3.42 9.13
CA VAL A 43 6.20 3.69 7.83
C VAL A 43 6.14 2.39 7.02
N ASN A 44 5.07 2.20 6.24
CA ASN A 44 4.99 1.08 5.31
C ASN A 44 6.19 1.12 4.35
N ARG A 45 6.85 -0.02 4.18
CA ARG A 45 8.13 -0.12 3.49
C ARG A 45 7.95 -0.75 2.11
N MET A 46 8.85 -0.43 1.20
CA MET A 46 9.08 -1.28 0.04
C MET A 46 9.89 -2.49 0.49
N VAL A 47 9.42 -3.67 0.14
CA VAL A 47 10.12 -4.94 0.28
C VAL A 47 10.43 -5.52 -1.10
N LEU A 48 11.04 -6.70 -1.19
CA LEU A 48 11.47 -7.21 -2.50
C LEU A 48 10.27 -7.75 -3.30
N GLY A 49 9.90 -7.01 -4.35
CA GLY A 49 8.77 -7.34 -5.22
C GLY A 49 7.38 -6.98 -4.69
N PHE A 50 7.30 -6.42 -3.48
CA PHE A 50 6.04 -5.99 -2.86
C PHE A 50 6.22 -4.66 -2.14
N TYR A 51 5.12 -4.05 -1.73
CA TYR A 51 5.09 -2.97 -0.75
C TYR A 51 4.30 -3.41 0.47
N GLU A 52 4.73 -2.96 1.64
CA GLU A 52 3.96 -3.14 2.85
C GLU A 52 2.70 -2.27 2.79
N SER A 53 1.64 -2.83 3.32
CA SER A 53 0.39 -2.14 3.57
C SER A 53 -0.08 -2.48 4.98
N ASN A 54 -0.92 -1.63 5.54
CA ASN A 54 -1.50 -1.83 6.85
C ASN A 54 -2.98 -1.49 6.80
N TYR A 55 -3.79 -2.37 7.31
CA TYR A 55 -5.21 -2.11 7.49
C TYR A 55 -5.64 -2.43 8.91
N LYS A 56 -6.03 -1.41 9.65
CA LYS A 56 -6.46 -1.53 11.06
C LYS A 56 -5.48 -2.32 11.94
N GLY A 57 -4.18 -2.06 11.77
CA GLY A 57 -3.10 -2.71 12.52
C GLY A 57 -2.62 -4.06 11.95
N ARG A 58 -3.25 -4.59 10.89
CA ARG A 58 -2.81 -5.83 10.22
C ARG A 58 -1.80 -5.51 9.15
N ARG A 59 -0.63 -6.11 9.29
CA ARG A 59 0.43 -6.02 8.29
C ARG A 59 0.09 -6.91 7.09
N MET A 60 0.18 -6.31 5.92
CA MET A 60 0.06 -7.01 4.65
C MET A 60 1.27 -6.69 3.78
N ILE A 61 1.55 -7.54 2.81
CA ILE A 61 2.36 -7.18 1.65
C ILE A 61 1.48 -7.22 0.40
N ALA A 62 1.68 -6.28 -0.49
CA ALA A 62 0.79 -6.07 -1.60
C ALA A 62 1.55 -5.70 -2.88
N HIS A 63 0.90 -5.89 -4.01
CA HIS A 63 1.34 -5.31 -5.27
C HIS A 63 0.13 -5.04 -6.17
N GLY A 64 -0.05 -3.78 -6.54
CA GLY A 64 -1.04 -3.37 -7.53
C GLY A 64 -0.46 -3.31 -8.93
N GLY A 65 -1.33 -3.39 -9.92
CA GLY A 65 -0.97 -3.22 -11.32
C GLY A 65 -2.08 -2.51 -12.06
N ASP A 66 -1.70 -1.46 -12.78
CA ASP A 66 -2.63 -0.67 -13.59
C ASP A 66 -2.10 -0.54 -15.01
N THR A 67 -2.98 -0.78 -15.95
CA THR A 67 -2.88 -0.37 -17.33
C THR A 67 -4.11 0.46 -17.67
N GLU A 68 -4.25 0.86 -18.92
CA GLU A 68 -5.43 1.60 -19.35
C GLU A 68 -6.75 0.83 -19.08
N TRP A 69 -6.72 -0.50 -19.24
CA TRP A 69 -7.92 -1.35 -19.20
C TRP A 69 -7.92 -2.39 -18.09
N PHE A 70 -6.79 -2.62 -17.42
CA PHE A 70 -6.68 -3.61 -16.35
C PHE A 70 -6.25 -2.95 -15.06
N HIS A 71 -7.01 -3.24 -14.01
CA HIS A 71 -6.75 -2.79 -12.65
C HIS A 71 -6.70 -4.01 -11.74
N SER A 72 -5.49 -4.35 -11.29
CA SER A 72 -5.27 -5.54 -10.48
C SER A 72 -4.69 -5.18 -9.12
N ASP A 73 -5.01 -5.96 -8.12
CA ASP A 73 -4.46 -5.83 -6.79
C ASP A 73 -4.28 -7.20 -6.15
N LEU A 74 -3.14 -7.40 -5.51
CA LEU A 74 -2.79 -8.60 -4.78
C LEU A 74 -2.40 -8.19 -3.36
N ASN A 75 -3.02 -8.83 -2.38
CA ASN A 75 -2.75 -8.59 -0.96
C ASN A 75 -2.53 -9.91 -0.24
N LEU A 76 -1.47 -10.02 0.53
CA LEU A 76 -1.15 -11.15 1.37
C LEU A 76 -1.20 -10.73 2.83
N PHE A 77 -2.13 -11.27 3.57
CA PHE A 77 -2.24 -11.19 5.02
C PHE A 77 -1.35 -12.28 5.61
N LEU A 78 -0.10 -11.93 5.91
CA LEU A 78 0.93 -12.91 6.22
C LEU A 78 0.66 -13.67 7.51
N ASP A 79 0.17 -12.97 8.53
CA ASP A 79 -0.11 -13.56 9.85
C ASP A 79 -1.37 -14.45 9.83
N GLU A 80 -2.34 -14.11 8.98
CA GLU A 80 -3.58 -14.87 8.79
C GLU A 80 -3.43 -16.01 7.77
N GLY A 81 -2.37 -16.02 6.99
CA GLY A 81 -2.14 -17.01 5.93
C GLY A 81 -3.16 -16.90 4.77
N VAL A 82 -3.67 -15.70 4.49
CA VAL A 82 -4.71 -15.47 3.50
C VAL A 82 -4.24 -14.51 2.42
N GLY A 83 -4.59 -14.81 1.17
CA GLY A 83 -4.36 -13.95 0.02
C GLY A 83 -5.66 -13.49 -0.62
N LEU A 84 -5.72 -12.23 -1.03
CA LEU A 84 -6.79 -11.66 -1.83
C LEU A 84 -6.21 -11.13 -3.14
N PHE A 85 -6.75 -11.60 -4.25
CA PHE A 85 -6.44 -11.07 -5.58
C PHE A 85 -7.70 -10.64 -6.29
N VAL A 86 -7.66 -9.44 -6.84
CA VAL A 86 -8.71 -8.91 -7.72
C VAL A 86 -8.10 -8.40 -9.01
N SER A 87 -8.77 -8.61 -10.13
CA SER A 87 -8.41 -8.02 -11.42
C SER A 87 -9.66 -7.67 -12.19
N VAL A 88 -9.73 -6.43 -12.64
CA VAL A 88 -10.85 -5.90 -13.43
C VAL A 88 -10.31 -5.45 -14.77
N ASN A 89 -10.92 -5.93 -15.86
CA ASN A 89 -10.53 -5.60 -17.25
C ASN A 89 -11.41 -4.49 -17.85
N SER A 90 -11.70 -3.46 -17.09
CA SER A 90 -12.53 -2.33 -17.49
C SER A 90 -12.18 -1.11 -16.65
N LEU A 91 -12.31 0.08 -17.21
CA LEU A 91 -12.30 1.32 -16.44
C LEU A 91 -13.53 1.46 -15.52
N GLY A 92 -14.61 0.75 -15.86
CA GLY A 92 -15.89 0.96 -15.23
C GLY A 92 -16.49 2.33 -15.60
N LYS A 93 -17.70 2.59 -15.10
CA LYS A 93 -18.32 3.90 -15.28
C LYS A 93 -17.52 4.95 -14.50
N GLU A 94 -17.09 6.02 -15.18
CA GLU A 94 -16.34 7.14 -14.57
C GLU A 94 -15.04 6.72 -13.84
N GLY A 95 -14.40 5.65 -14.29
CA GLY A 95 -13.16 5.15 -13.66
C GLY A 95 -13.37 4.36 -12.36
N ALA A 96 -14.58 3.91 -12.06
CA ALA A 96 -14.92 3.24 -10.81
C ALA A 96 -14.17 1.91 -10.57
N ALA A 97 -13.60 1.29 -11.60
CA ALA A 97 -12.86 0.04 -11.44
C ALA A 97 -11.59 0.20 -10.59
N HIS A 98 -10.92 1.34 -10.68
CA HIS A 98 -9.71 1.60 -9.90
C HIS A 98 -9.99 1.66 -8.38
N PRO A 99 -10.92 2.49 -7.87
CA PRO A 99 -11.22 2.53 -6.44
C PRO A 99 -11.93 1.27 -5.93
N LEU A 100 -12.58 0.49 -6.79
CA LEU A 100 -13.26 -0.75 -6.43
C LEU A 100 -12.31 -1.75 -5.73
N ARG A 101 -11.05 -1.84 -6.16
CA ARG A 101 -10.04 -2.72 -5.55
C ARG A 101 -9.85 -2.45 -4.06
N ASN A 102 -9.70 -1.17 -3.72
CA ASN A 102 -9.51 -0.74 -2.33
C ASN A 102 -10.77 -0.96 -1.48
N THR A 103 -11.95 -0.79 -2.09
CA THR A 103 -13.21 -1.08 -1.42
C THR A 103 -13.36 -2.56 -1.15
N LEU A 104 -13.10 -3.43 -2.14
CA LEU A 104 -13.14 -4.87 -1.97
C LEU A 104 -12.16 -5.36 -0.91
N LEU A 105 -10.95 -4.82 -0.87
CA LEU A 105 -9.97 -5.15 0.17
C LEU A 105 -10.50 -4.81 1.57
N ARG A 106 -11.04 -3.61 1.74
CA ARG A 106 -11.57 -3.15 3.03
C ARG A 106 -12.76 -3.99 3.48
N GLU A 107 -13.74 -4.18 2.61
CA GLU A 107 -14.92 -5.00 2.90
C GLU A 107 -14.56 -6.45 3.23
N PHE A 108 -13.58 -7.02 2.50
CA PHE A 108 -13.06 -8.34 2.80
C PHE A 108 -12.41 -8.37 4.19
N ALA A 109 -11.50 -7.45 4.46
CA ALA A 109 -10.77 -7.41 5.73
C ALA A 109 -11.72 -7.15 6.91
N ASP A 110 -12.71 -6.26 6.77
CA ASP A 110 -13.69 -5.99 7.83
C ASP A 110 -14.60 -7.18 8.10
N ARG A 111 -14.95 -7.93 7.08
CA ARG A 111 -15.81 -9.10 7.23
C ARG A 111 -15.10 -10.30 7.86
N TYR A 112 -13.87 -10.59 7.44
CA TYR A 112 -13.17 -11.82 7.84
C TYR A 112 -12.19 -11.60 8.98
N PHE A 113 -11.74 -10.37 9.18
CA PHE A 113 -10.79 -9.99 10.22
C PHE A 113 -11.32 -8.78 11.02
N PRO A 114 -12.52 -8.86 11.60
CA PRO A 114 -13.08 -7.72 12.32
C PRO A 114 -12.14 -7.30 13.46
N VAL A 115 -11.95 -6.00 13.57
CA VAL A 115 -11.20 -5.38 14.68
C VAL A 115 -12.19 -4.50 15.44
N PRO A 116 -12.18 -4.48 16.75
CA PRO A 116 -12.98 -3.52 17.51
C PRO A 116 -12.66 -2.09 17.06
N ASP A 117 -13.69 -1.25 16.93
CA ASP A 117 -13.49 0.15 16.64
C ASP A 117 -12.63 0.79 17.74
N VAL A 118 -11.42 1.14 17.40
CA VAL A 118 -10.58 1.95 18.28
C VAL A 118 -11.11 3.37 18.21
N LYS A 119 -11.80 3.81 19.27
CA LYS A 119 -12.16 5.21 19.41
C LYS A 119 -10.87 6.02 19.48
N SER A 120 -10.55 6.70 18.40
CA SER A 120 -9.44 7.67 18.41
C SER A 120 -9.88 8.85 19.31
N THR A 121 -9.09 9.14 20.31
CA THR A 121 -9.24 10.39 21.04
C THR A 121 -8.62 11.48 20.17
N PRO A 122 -9.37 12.51 19.76
CA PRO A 122 -8.79 13.63 19.04
C PRO A 122 -7.63 14.24 19.86
N LEU A 123 -6.58 14.60 19.17
CA LEU A 123 -5.49 15.34 19.79
C LEU A 123 -6.00 16.75 20.19
N ASP A 124 -5.45 17.29 21.25
CA ASP A 124 -5.66 18.72 21.52
C ASP A 124 -5.05 19.57 20.39
N GLU A 125 -5.58 20.75 20.21
CA GLU A 125 -5.28 21.62 19.08
C GLU A 125 -3.77 21.99 19.01
N LYS A 126 -3.14 22.21 20.17
CA LYS A 126 -1.72 22.53 20.24
C LYS A 126 -0.85 21.37 19.77
N THR A 127 -1.10 20.18 20.29
CA THR A 127 -0.39 18.95 19.91
C THR A 127 -0.61 18.63 18.43
N ALA A 128 -1.84 18.82 17.91
CA ALA A 128 -2.14 18.62 16.50
C ALA A 128 -1.32 19.56 15.60
N ARG A 129 -1.23 20.85 15.94
CA ARG A 129 -0.39 21.83 15.21
C ARG A 129 1.09 21.50 15.28
N GLU A 130 1.59 21.12 16.46
CA GLU A 130 3.00 20.72 16.62
C GLU A 130 3.35 19.49 15.74
N HIS A 131 2.46 18.50 15.70
CA HIS A 131 2.62 17.33 14.82
C HIS A 131 2.56 17.73 13.34
N ALA A 132 1.60 18.55 12.94
CA ALA A 132 1.49 19.02 11.56
C ALA A 132 2.75 19.76 11.11
N GLN A 133 3.28 20.65 11.95
CA GLN A 133 4.53 21.36 11.69
C GLN A 133 5.75 20.43 11.61
N SER A 134 5.79 19.37 12.43
CA SER A 134 6.91 18.42 12.44
C SER A 134 7.03 17.61 11.15
N VAL A 135 5.92 17.44 10.42
CA VAL A 135 5.88 16.70 9.15
C VAL A 135 5.74 17.60 7.93
N ALA A 136 5.63 18.92 8.12
CA ALA A 136 5.61 19.86 7.01
C ALA A 136 6.97 19.88 6.30
N GLY A 137 6.98 19.88 4.96
CA GLY A 137 8.22 19.86 4.21
C GLY A 137 8.08 19.35 2.80
N HIS A 138 9.21 19.08 2.19
CA HIS A 138 9.33 18.56 0.84
C HIS A 138 9.85 17.13 0.88
N TYR A 139 9.18 16.22 0.20
CA TYR A 139 9.44 14.80 0.25
C TYR A 139 9.62 14.21 -1.13
N TRP A 140 10.49 13.26 -1.24
CA TRP A 140 10.64 12.43 -2.43
C TRP A 140 10.06 11.05 -2.20
N ASN A 141 9.39 10.53 -3.23
CA ASN A 141 8.89 9.15 -3.19
C ASN A 141 10.08 8.18 -3.16
N SER A 142 10.05 7.22 -2.23
CA SER A 142 11.06 6.17 -2.16
C SER A 142 11.01 5.20 -3.35
N ARG A 143 9.85 5.09 -4.02
CA ARG A 143 9.69 4.35 -5.27
C ARG A 143 10.00 5.26 -6.45
N ARG A 144 11.28 5.46 -6.72
CA ARG A 144 11.76 6.30 -7.83
C ARG A 144 12.92 5.62 -8.57
N PRO A 145 13.11 5.87 -9.86
CA PRO A 145 14.28 5.43 -10.59
C PRO A 145 15.52 6.21 -10.10
N GLU A 146 16.60 5.50 -9.79
CA GLU A 146 17.85 6.11 -9.31
C GLU A 146 19.03 5.89 -10.26
N THR A 147 18.99 4.83 -11.08
CA THR A 147 20.14 4.34 -11.83
C THR A 147 20.06 4.53 -13.34
N ASN A 148 19.00 5.14 -13.86
CA ASN A 148 18.80 5.35 -15.29
C ASN A 148 18.32 6.78 -15.57
N PHE A 149 18.18 7.15 -16.85
CA PHE A 149 17.80 8.50 -17.27
C PHE A 149 16.44 8.97 -16.74
N LEU A 150 15.54 8.04 -16.38
CA LEU A 150 14.25 8.38 -15.77
C LEU A 150 14.43 9.04 -14.39
N SER A 151 15.62 8.95 -13.79
CA SER A 151 15.94 9.68 -12.56
C SER A 151 15.76 11.19 -12.68
N LEU A 152 15.83 11.74 -13.90
CA LEU A 152 15.53 13.15 -14.15
C LEU A 152 14.08 13.52 -13.82
N LEU A 153 13.14 12.58 -13.90
CA LEU A 153 11.75 12.80 -13.51
C LEU A 153 11.61 13.05 -11.99
N ASN A 154 12.58 12.65 -11.18
CA ASN A 154 12.56 12.91 -9.74
C ASN A 154 12.61 14.41 -9.44
N LEU A 155 13.17 15.23 -10.33
CA LEU A 155 13.21 16.70 -10.19
C LEU A 155 11.80 17.32 -10.20
N ALA A 156 10.84 16.66 -10.85
CA ALA A 156 9.44 17.11 -10.93
C ALA A 156 8.50 16.29 -10.01
N GLY A 157 9.01 15.27 -9.34
CA GLY A 157 8.24 14.33 -8.52
C GLY A 157 8.20 14.66 -7.02
N GLU A 158 8.43 15.91 -6.66
CA GLU A 158 8.43 16.34 -5.26
C GLU A 158 7.01 16.42 -4.70
N VAL A 159 6.83 15.88 -3.49
CA VAL A 159 5.58 15.94 -2.73
C VAL A 159 5.73 17.00 -1.65
N LYS A 160 4.90 18.02 -1.68
CA LYS A 160 4.87 19.05 -0.65
C LYS A 160 3.80 18.71 0.39
N VAL A 161 4.20 18.71 1.67
CA VAL A 161 3.32 18.61 2.83
C VAL A 161 3.27 19.98 3.50
N VAL A 162 2.07 20.50 3.69
CA VAL A 162 1.81 21.80 4.31
C VAL A 162 1.03 21.58 5.60
N ALA A 163 1.48 22.21 6.68
CA ALA A 163 0.71 22.28 7.92
C ALA A 163 -0.35 23.38 7.80
N ASN A 164 -1.59 23.05 8.12
CA ASN A 164 -2.72 23.99 8.14
C ASN A 164 -2.90 24.58 9.55
N ASP A 165 -3.56 25.72 9.63
CA ASP A 165 -3.78 26.43 10.89
C ASP A 165 -4.68 25.65 11.87
N ASP A 166 -5.51 24.76 11.37
CA ASP A 166 -6.39 23.88 12.16
C ASP A 166 -5.70 22.62 12.70
N GLY A 167 -4.39 22.47 12.47
CA GLY A 167 -3.62 21.30 12.90
C GLY A 167 -3.72 20.09 11.97
N THR A 168 -4.37 20.23 10.81
CA THR A 168 -4.34 19.22 9.74
C THR A 168 -3.13 19.41 8.82
N ILE A 169 -2.91 18.47 7.91
CA ILE A 169 -1.91 18.60 6.85
C ILE A 169 -2.56 18.49 5.48
N SER A 170 -2.00 19.21 4.51
CA SER A 170 -2.36 19.05 3.10
C SER A 170 -1.17 18.46 2.33
N VAL A 171 -1.44 17.51 1.44
CA VAL A 171 -0.42 16.82 0.64
C VAL A 171 -0.67 17.07 -0.83
N SER A 172 0.29 17.67 -1.54
CA SER A 172 0.12 18.18 -2.91
C SER A 172 -0.32 17.14 -3.95
N MET A 173 -0.05 15.85 -3.74
CA MET A 173 -0.43 14.76 -4.64
C MET A 173 -1.72 14.05 -4.24
N LEU A 174 -2.23 14.29 -3.05
CA LEU A 174 -3.47 13.70 -2.60
C LEU A 174 -4.64 14.62 -2.93
N LYS A 175 -5.65 14.06 -3.54
CA LYS A 175 -6.88 14.77 -3.85
C LYS A 175 -8.07 14.04 -3.26
N SER A 176 -9.02 14.80 -2.76
CA SER A 176 -10.33 14.28 -2.38
C SER A 176 -11.06 13.68 -3.59
N PRO A 177 -12.12 12.90 -3.40
CA PRO A 177 -12.98 12.45 -4.49
C PRO A 177 -13.57 13.60 -5.34
N THR A 178 -13.62 14.81 -4.79
CA THR A 178 -14.07 16.03 -5.47
C THR A 178 -12.93 16.78 -6.19
N GLY A 179 -11.69 16.28 -6.10
CA GLY A 179 -10.54 16.87 -6.78
C GLY A 179 -9.80 17.96 -5.99
N GLU A 180 -10.25 18.32 -4.81
CA GLU A 180 -9.57 19.25 -3.93
C GLU A 180 -8.35 18.62 -3.24
N PRO A 181 -7.27 19.36 -2.98
CA PRO A 181 -6.15 18.88 -2.17
C PRO A 181 -6.64 18.40 -0.79
N ILE A 182 -6.09 17.28 -0.34
CA ILE A 182 -6.33 16.75 1.01
C ILE A 182 -5.16 17.17 1.88
#